data_6cdd5affcb9558443e97f976bdbd0211
#
_entry.id   6cdd5affcb9558443e97f976bdbd0211
#
_cell.length_a   1.000
_cell.length_b   1.000
_cell.length_c   1.000
_cell.angle_alpha   90.00
_cell.angle_beta   90.00
_cell.angle_gamma   90.00
#
_symmetry.space_group_name_H-M   'P 1'
#
loop_
_entity.id
_entity.type
_entity.pdbx_description
1 polymer ?
#
loop_
_entity_poly.entity_id
_entity_poly.type
_entity_poly.pdbx_seq_one_letter_code
_entity_poly.pdbx_strand_id
1 'polypeptide(L)'
;SLKEKTMADKEYKVTLNDVQQKAMNGQMVDIQTWLENAVSNKARKAIDYYCDIEGVSGKASQSTKNTTITNATIETAVERSKRLGVE
;
A
#
# COMPACT_ATOMS: atom_id res chain seq x y z
N SER A 1 20.54 13.49 0.42
CA SER A 1 20.19 13.13 0.95
C SER A 1 19.75 11.97 1.02
N LEU A 2 19.85 11.33 1.40
CA LEU A 2 19.53 10.22 1.43
C LEU A 2 18.25 10.02 1.60
N LYS A 3 17.68 10.70 2.08
CA LYS A 3 16.50 10.49 2.30
C LYS A 3 15.78 10.47 1.22
N GLU A 4 16.14 11.06 0.44
CA GLU A 4 15.38 11.18 -0.55
C GLU A 4 15.01 10.05 -1.13
N LYS A 5 15.75 9.26 -1.14
CA LYS A 5 15.50 8.19 -1.85
C LYS A 5 14.36 7.48 -1.48
N THR A 6 14.11 7.39 -0.37
CA THR A 6 13.14 6.45 0.00
C THR A 6 11.92 7.02 0.53
N MET A 7 12.00 8.22 0.96
CA MET A 7 10.89 8.77 1.67
C MET A 7 10.03 9.66 0.82
N ALA A 8 10.24 9.66 -0.47
CA ALA A 8 9.43 10.50 -1.34
C ALA A 8 8.03 9.91 -1.47
N ASP A 9 7.03 10.73 -1.28
CA ASP A 9 5.67 10.32 -1.48
C ASP A 9 5.40 10.23 -2.98
N LYS A 10 4.57 9.30 -3.37
CA LYS A 10 4.19 9.17 -4.76
C LYS A 10 2.69 9.13 -4.86
N GLU A 11 2.13 9.96 -5.71
CA GLU A 11 0.70 10.02 -5.87
C GLU A 11 0.25 9.04 -6.96
N TYR A 12 -0.81 8.32 -6.69
CA TYR A 12 -1.42 7.42 -7.66
C TYR A 12 -2.83 7.91 -7.94
N LYS A 13 -3.25 7.86 -9.19
CA LYS A 13 -4.56 8.37 -9.57
C LYS A 13 -5.47 7.25 -10.07
N VAL A 14 -6.74 7.40 -9.80
CA VAL A 14 -7.75 6.44 -10.26
C VAL A 14 -8.77 7.21 -11.08
N THR A 15 -9.09 6.69 -12.26
CA THR A 15 -10.07 7.30 -13.14
C THR A 15 -11.28 6.39 -13.23
N LEU A 16 -12.46 6.97 -13.04
CA LEU A 16 -13.71 6.23 -13.12
C LEU A 16 -14.54 6.79 -14.28
N ASN A 17 -15.11 5.89 -15.07
CA ASN A 17 -16.00 6.34 -16.14
C ASN A 17 -17.37 6.68 -15.55
N ASP A 18 -18.27 7.21 -16.38
CA ASP A 18 -19.57 7.68 -15.91
C ASP A 18 -20.39 6.57 -15.24
N VAL A 19 -20.35 5.38 -15.80
CA VAL A 19 -21.11 4.26 -15.24
C VAL A 19 -20.59 3.87 -13.88
N GLN A 20 -19.28 3.79 -13.75
CA GLN A 20 -18.66 3.46 -12.47
C GLN A 20 -18.95 4.53 -11.42
N GLN A 21 -18.88 5.80 -11.81
CA GLN A 21 -19.17 6.89 -10.88
C GLN A 21 -20.61 6.81 -10.39
N LYS A 22 -21.53 6.57 -11.29
CA LYS A 22 -22.93 6.51 -10.92
C LYS A 22 -23.20 5.37 -9.95
N ALA A 23 -22.63 4.21 -10.25
CA ALA A 23 -22.83 3.04 -9.39
C ALA A 23 -22.22 3.27 -8.01
N MET A 24 -21.01 3.82 -7.95
CA MET A 24 -20.35 4.05 -6.67
C MET A 24 -21.03 5.14 -5.86
N ASN A 25 -21.56 6.16 -6.53
CA ASN A 25 -22.29 7.19 -5.81
C ASN A 25 -23.56 6.64 -5.17
N GLY A 26 -24.08 5.53 -5.67
CA GLY A 26 -25.20 4.87 -5.05
C GLY A 26 -24.83 4.07 -3.81
N GLN A 27 -23.54 3.80 -3.63
CA GLN A 27 -23.09 2.96 -2.54
C GLN A 27 -22.38 3.76 -1.43
N MET A 28 -21.88 4.93 -1.73
CA MET A 28 -21.09 5.67 -0.76
C MET A 28 -21.28 7.16 -0.93
N VAL A 29 -21.16 7.87 0.17
CA VAL A 29 -21.37 9.31 0.17
C VAL A 29 -20.21 10.04 -0.49
N ASP A 30 -18.99 9.57 -0.26
CA ASP A 30 -17.81 10.26 -0.75
C ASP A 30 -16.81 9.25 -1.28
N ILE A 31 -16.71 9.18 -2.61
CA ILE A 31 -15.84 8.21 -3.27
C ILE A 31 -14.37 8.46 -2.90
N GLN A 32 -13.96 9.72 -2.85
CA GLN A 32 -12.57 10.04 -2.54
C GLN A 32 -12.17 9.54 -1.15
N THR A 33 -13.02 9.78 -0.17
CA THR A 33 -12.76 9.31 1.19
C THR A 33 -12.72 7.79 1.22
N TRP A 34 -13.64 7.13 0.51
CA TRP A 34 -13.65 5.68 0.48
C TRP A 34 -12.36 5.13 -0.13
N LEU A 35 -11.90 5.74 -1.23
CA LEU A 35 -10.66 5.31 -1.87
C LEU A 35 -9.46 5.49 -0.94
N GLU A 36 -9.41 6.62 -0.25
CA GLU A 36 -8.30 6.88 0.68
C GLU A 36 -8.27 5.86 1.80
N ASN A 37 -9.44 5.53 2.33
CA ASN A 37 -9.53 4.55 3.41
C ASN A 37 -9.16 3.16 2.92
N ALA A 38 -9.60 2.78 1.73
CA ALA A 38 -9.30 1.46 1.18
C ALA A 38 -7.79 1.29 0.96
N VAL A 39 -7.15 2.32 0.41
CA VAL A 39 -5.71 2.30 0.16
C VAL A 39 -4.96 2.25 1.49
N SER A 40 -5.36 3.07 2.46
CA SER A 40 -4.70 3.11 3.76
C SER A 40 -4.82 1.77 4.48
N ASN A 41 -5.99 1.14 4.42
CA ASN A 41 -6.18 -0.15 5.05
C ASN A 41 -5.33 -1.24 4.40
N LYS A 42 -5.26 -1.23 3.07
CA LYS A 42 -4.44 -2.22 2.37
C LYS A 42 -2.97 -2.01 2.68
N ALA A 43 -2.52 -0.76 2.70
CA ALA A 43 -1.13 -0.45 3.01
C ALA A 43 -0.79 -0.88 4.43
N ARG A 44 -1.67 -0.61 5.39
CA ARG A 44 -1.44 -0.99 6.77
C ARG A 44 -1.29 -2.50 6.92
N LYS A 45 -2.16 -3.25 6.24
CA LYS A 45 -2.10 -4.71 6.31
C LYS A 45 -0.84 -5.24 5.65
N ALA A 46 -0.43 -4.63 4.55
CA ALA A 46 0.80 -5.05 3.87
C ALA A 46 2.03 -4.77 4.73
N ILE A 47 2.06 -3.62 5.39
CA ILE A 47 3.15 -3.27 6.29
C ILE A 47 3.23 -4.29 7.42
N ASP A 48 2.10 -4.62 8.03
CA ASP A 48 2.06 -5.59 9.12
C ASP A 48 2.54 -6.97 8.67
N TYR A 49 2.15 -7.36 7.47
CA TYR A 49 2.54 -8.64 6.91
C TYR A 49 4.07 -8.75 6.77
N TYR A 50 4.69 -7.73 6.19
CA TYR A 50 6.14 -7.76 6.00
C TYR A 50 6.91 -7.55 7.30
N CYS A 51 6.34 -6.79 8.24
CA CYS A 51 6.95 -6.67 9.55
C CYS A 51 6.94 -8.00 10.29
N ASP A 52 5.85 -8.76 10.15
CA ASP A 52 5.77 -10.07 10.77
C ASP A 52 6.87 -11.01 10.25
N ILE A 53 7.11 -10.97 8.94
CA ILE A 53 8.17 -11.77 8.33
C ILE A 53 9.53 -11.39 8.93
N GLU A 54 9.72 -10.11 9.24
CA GLU A 54 10.97 -9.61 9.81
C GLU A 54 11.01 -9.78 11.33
N GLY A 55 10.02 -10.41 11.91
CA GLY A 55 9.99 -10.63 13.35
C GLY A 55 9.50 -9.46 14.17
N VAL A 56 8.84 -8.49 13.55
CA VAL A 56 8.33 -7.32 14.24
C VAL A 56 6.83 -7.48 14.49
N SER A 57 6.44 -7.40 15.77
CA SER A 57 5.06 -7.59 16.16
C SER A 57 4.11 -6.55 15.57
N GLY A 58 2.90 -6.95 15.28
CA GLY A 58 1.86 -6.02 14.85
C GLY A 58 1.55 -4.97 15.91
N LYS A 59 1.97 -5.20 17.15
CA LYS A 59 1.77 -4.23 18.22
C LYS A 59 2.92 -3.25 18.38
N ALA A 60 3.96 -3.38 17.57
CA ALA A 60 5.09 -2.47 17.62
C ALA A 60 4.65 -1.06 17.21
N SER A 61 5.45 -0.07 17.61
CA SER A 61 5.12 1.31 17.26
C SER A 61 5.19 1.51 15.75
N GLN A 62 4.49 2.51 15.26
CA GLN A 62 4.53 2.81 13.84
C GLN A 62 5.95 3.17 13.40
N SER A 63 6.70 3.86 14.26
CA SER A 63 8.09 4.20 13.96
C SER A 63 8.93 2.94 13.74
N THR A 64 8.76 1.93 14.58
CA THR A 64 9.49 0.67 14.45
C THR A 64 9.10 -0.03 13.15
N LYS A 65 7.81 -0.04 12.83
CA LYS A 65 7.34 -0.66 11.60
C LYS A 65 7.89 0.05 10.38
N ASN A 66 7.90 1.38 10.41
CA ASN A 66 8.41 2.17 9.29
C ASN A 66 9.89 1.88 9.04
N THR A 67 10.68 1.81 10.11
CA THR A 67 12.09 1.52 10.00
C THR A 67 12.31 0.11 9.45
N THR A 68 11.52 -0.84 9.93
CA THR A 68 11.61 -2.23 9.48
C THR A 68 11.36 -2.33 7.97
N ILE A 69 10.30 -1.69 7.48
CA ILE A 69 9.97 -1.73 6.06
C ILE A 69 11.04 -1.03 5.23
N THR A 70 11.51 0.12 5.71
CA THR A 70 12.53 0.88 4.98
C THR A 70 13.79 0.05 4.79
N ASN A 71 14.16 -0.73 5.79
CA ASN A 71 15.39 -1.53 5.73
C ASN A 71 15.20 -2.92 5.13
N ALA A 72 13.97 -3.39 4.99
CA ALA A 72 13.71 -4.72 4.48
C ALA A 72 13.90 -4.77 2.97
N THR A 73 14.31 -5.94 2.49
CA THR A 73 14.35 -6.18 1.05
C THR A 73 13.08 -6.93 0.70
N ILE A 74 12.18 -6.25 0.00
CA ILE A 74 10.88 -6.82 -0.34
C ILE A 74 10.80 -6.99 -1.85
N GLU A 75 10.63 -8.24 -2.28
CA GLU A 75 10.46 -8.53 -3.69
C GLU A 75 9.12 -7.94 -4.13
N THR A 76 9.09 -7.17 -5.19
CA THR A 76 7.83 -6.62 -5.68
C THR A 76 7.00 -7.74 -6.30
N ALA A 77 5.70 -7.50 -6.42
CA ALA A 77 4.83 -8.48 -7.06
C ALA A 77 5.22 -8.69 -8.52
N VAL A 78 5.70 -7.64 -9.19
CA VAL A 78 6.16 -7.73 -10.57
C VAL A 78 7.39 -8.64 -10.65
N GLU A 79 8.34 -8.44 -9.74
CA GLU A 79 9.55 -9.27 -9.71
C GLU A 79 9.20 -10.73 -9.43
N ARG A 80 8.27 -10.94 -8.50
CA ARG A 80 7.87 -12.30 -8.16
C ARG A 80 7.20 -12.99 -9.33
N SER A 81 6.36 -12.29 -10.07
CA SER A 81 5.72 -12.87 -11.24
C SER A 81 6.75 -13.30 -12.28
N LYS A 82 7.76 -12.46 -12.49
CA LYS A 82 8.80 -12.81 -13.44
C LYS A 82 9.62 -14.00 -12.97
N ARG A 83 9.95 -14.03 -11.69
CA ARG A 83 10.74 -15.12 -11.13
C ARG A 83 10.02 -16.45 -11.23
N LEU A 84 8.69 -16.42 -11.06
CA LEU A 84 7.90 -17.65 -11.12
C LEU A 84 7.46 -18.01 -12.54
N GLY A 85 7.79 -17.18 -13.52
CA GLY A 85 7.41 -17.44 -14.90
C GLY A 85 5.95 -17.14 -15.19
N VAL A 86 5.30 -16.33 -14.37
CA VAL A 86 3.91 -16.00 -14.55
C VAL A 86 3.81 -14.61 -15.15
N GLU A 87 3.04 -14.46 -16.19
CA GLU A 87 2.85 -13.16 -16.81
C GLU A 87 1.62 -12.47 -16.31
#